data_e899a0865726bab1e0fc255b7213db8a
#
_entry.id   e899a0865726bab1e0fc255b7213db8a
#
_cell.length_a   1.000
_cell.length_b   1.000
_cell.length_c   1.000
_cell.angle_alpha   90.00
_cell.angle_beta   90.00
_cell.angle_gamma   90.00
#
_symmetry.space_group_name_H-M   'P 1'
#
loop_
_entity.id
_entity.type
_entity.pdbx_description
1 polymer ?
#
loop_
_entity_poly.entity_id
_entity_poly.type
_entity_poly.pdbx_seq_one_letter_code
_entity_poly.pdbx_strand_id
1 'polypeptide(L)'
;MAKISGNPETEETSFGFDMAPIGLVVTRERIVERCNRRFCEIFGYTAEELEGQLLSMLYPSNKEFLDIGKLGRAQMLANGRYQDERIMKRANGELFWCRARGQSEDPKHPFTHCVWSFVDLSDSRPMVKLTRRERQVAMLLTQGLPTKAIAQDLSLSPRTVEVYRAKLLQKFEAKNGLELMTKLSGMPV
;
A
#
# COMPACT_ATOMS: atom_id res chain seq x y z
N MET A 1 -25.53 20.25 33.41
CA MET A 1 -25.36 18.80 33.10
C MET A 1 -25.96 18.54 31.72
N ALA A 2 -25.14 18.57 30.69
CA ALA A 2 -25.59 18.25 29.34
C ALA A 2 -25.48 16.73 29.16
N LYS A 3 -26.60 16.05 28.87
CA LYS A 3 -26.65 14.65 28.48
C LYS A 3 -26.08 14.53 27.07
N ILE A 4 -24.90 13.94 26.95
CA ILE A 4 -24.38 13.47 25.66
C ILE A 4 -25.17 12.19 25.34
N SER A 5 -26.18 12.28 24.49
CA SER A 5 -26.93 11.15 23.96
C SER A 5 -26.27 10.63 22.70
N GLY A 6 -25.09 10.03 22.83
CA GLY A 6 -24.52 9.20 21.78
C GLY A 6 -25.14 7.80 21.84
N ASN A 7 -25.44 7.19 20.68
CA ASN A 7 -25.84 5.78 20.66
C ASN A 7 -24.63 4.94 21.04
N PRO A 8 -24.69 4.08 22.09
CA PRO A 8 -23.54 3.31 22.57
C PRO A 8 -22.89 2.44 21.48
N GLU A 9 -23.64 1.89 20.54
CA GLU A 9 -23.12 1.11 19.41
C GLU A 9 -22.26 1.98 18.47
N THR A 10 -22.58 3.26 18.31
CA THR A 10 -21.82 4.19 17.48
C THR A 10 -20.51 4.59 18.16
N GLU A 11 -20.52 4.75 19.48
CA GLU A 11 -19.33 5.07 20.28
C GLU A 11 -18.34 3.91 20.31
N GLU A 12 -18.80 2.66 20.52
CA GLU A 12 -17.95 1.47 20.51
C GLU A 12 -17.35 1.21 19.13
N THR A 13 -18.14 1.37 18.05
CA THR A 13 -17.66 1.22 16.68
C THR A 13 -16.60 2.28 16.34
N SER A 14 -16.81 3.52 16.78
CA SER A 14 -15.81 4.59 16.61
C SER A 14 -14.54 4.30 17.38
N PHE A 15 -14.65 3.86 18.63
CA PHE A 15 -13.52 3.49 19.46
C PHE A 15 -12.67 2.38 18.82
N GLY A 16 -13.30 1.29 18.34
CA GLY A 16 -12.59 0.20 17.67
C GLY A 16 -11.84 0.63 16.41
N PHE A 17 -12.43 1.54 15.63
CA PHE A 17 -11.79 2.11 14.45
C PHE A 17 -10.59 3.01 14.82
N ASP A 18 -10.78 3.91 15.78
CA ASP A 18 -9.78 4.93 16.14
C ASP A 18 -8.61 4.35 16.93
N MET A 19 -8.85 3.29 17.75
CA MET A 19 -7.84 2.62 18.57
C MET A 19 -7.18 1.41 17.88
N ALA A 20 -7.55 1.10 16.63
CA ALA A 20 -6.92 0.00 15.91
C ALA A 20 -5.40 0.22 15.78
N PRO A 21 -4.54 -0.81 16.05
CA PRO A 21 -3.08 -0.69 16.00
C PRO A 21 -2.51 -0.64 14.57
N ILE A 22 -3.37 -0.63 13.57
CA ILE A 22 -3.05 -0.49 12.16
C ILE A 22 -3.72 0.77 11.60
N GLY A 23 -3.14 1.37 10.57
CA GLY A 23 -3.77 2.49 9.87
C GLY A 23 -5.02 2.02 9.15
N LEU A 24 -6.18 2.58 9.49
CA LEU A 24 -7.46 2.31 8.83
C LEU A 24 -7.94 3.56 8.10
N VAL A 25 -8.46 3.37 6.90
CA VAL A 25 -9.09 4.43 6.11
C VAL A 25 -10.29 3.90 5.34
N VAL A 26 -11.37 4.64 5.37
CA VAL A 26 -12.56 4.44 4.55
C VAL A 26 -12.46 5.38 3.35
N THR A 27 -12.74 4.85 2.16
CA THR A 27 -12.67 5.64 0.93
C THR A 27 -13.91 5.47 0.08
N ARG A 28 -14.31 6.55 -0.60
CA ARG A 28 -15.28 6.54 -1.69
C ARG A 28 -14.61 7.01 -2.96
N GLU A 29 -14.68 6.20 -4.02
CA GLU A 29 -13.98 6.46 -5.30
C GLU A 29 -12.49 6.81 -5.12
N ARG A 30 -11.84 6.15 -4.13
CA ARG A 30 -10.45 6.37 -3.72
C ARG A 30 -10.17 7.74 -3.06
N ILE A 31 -11.21 8.49 -2.72
CA ILE A 31 -11.15 9.70 -1.89
C ILE A 31 -11.33 9.29 -0.44
N VAL A 32 -10.53 9.84 0.45
CA VAL A 32 -10.60 9.57 1.90
C VAL A 32 -11.89 10.15 2.46
N GLU A 33 -12.75 9.29 3.01
CA GLU A 33 -13.95 9.73 3.75
C GLU A 33 -13.65 9.86 5.25
N ARG A 34 -12.89 8.92 5.78
CA ARG A 34 -12.50 8.89 7.20
C ARG A 34 -11.22 8.09 7.37
N CYS A 35 -10.35 8.54 8.24
CA CYS A 35 -9.15 7.79 8.63
C CYS A 35 -9.00 7.77 10.15
N ASN A 36 -8.33 6.73 10.66
CA ASN A 36 -8.06 6.64 12.09
C ASN A 36 -6.73 7.31 12.46
N ARG A 37 -6.52 7.50 13.76
CA ARG A 37 -5.30 8.12 14.30
C ARG A 37 -4.03 7.42 13.79
N ARG A 38 -4.01 6.08 13.77
CA ARG A 38 -2.83 5.32 13.33
C ARG A 38 -2.49 5.56 11.86
N PHE A 39 -3.48 5.74 10.99
CA PHE A 39 -3.26 6.12 9.60
C PHE A 39 -2.60 7.49 9.49
N CYS A 40 -3.09 8.46 10.24
CA CYS A 40 -2.48 9.80 10.31
C CYS A 40 -1.02 9.75 10.76
N GLU A 41 -0.72 8.98 11.82
CA GLU A 41 0.65 8.79 12.34
C GLU A 41 1.58 8.15 11.31
N ILE A 42 1.13 7.11 10.57
CA ILE A 42 1.93 6.44 9.55
C ILE A 42 2.32 7.40 8.42
N PHE A 43 1.37 8.21 7.95
CA PHE A 43 1.60 9.07 6.80
C PHE A 43 2.07 10.49 7.15
N GLY A 44 1.98 10.89 8.43
CA GLY A 44 2.43 12.20 8.91
C GLY A 44 1.53 13.35 8.52
N TYR A 45 0.23 13.09 8.35
CA TYR A 45 -0.82 14.08 8.08
C TYR A 45 -1.82 14.11 9.24
N THR A 46 -2.59 15.18 9.35
CA THR A 46 -3.80 15.21 10.18
C THR A 46 -5.00 14.63 9.42
N ALA A 47 -6.07 14.30 10.14
CA ALA A 47 -7.29 13.80 9.50
C ALA A 47 -7.90 14.87 8.56
N GLU A 48 -7.89 16.13 8.99
CA GLU A 48 -8.40 17.27 8.22
C GLU A 48 -7.64 17.48 6.90
N GLU A 49 -6.33 17.18 6.88
CA GLU A 49 -5.52 17.25 5.66
C GLU A 49 -5.79 16.09 4.70
N LEU A 50 -6.26 14.96 5.21
CA LEU A 50 -6.49 13.73 4.43
C LEU A 50 -7.93 13.60 3.94
N GLU A 51 -8.91 13.93 4.77
CA GLU A 51 -10.33 13.77 4.43
C GLU A 51 -10.72 14.66 3.25
N GLY A 52 -11.46 14.10 2.31
CA GLY A 52 -11.78 14.73 1.02
C GLY A 52 -10.65 14.66 -0.02
N GLN A 53 -9.46 14.15 0.31
CA GLN A 53 -8.34 14.05 -0.61
C GLN A 53 -8.29 12.70 -1.31
N LEU A 54 -7.77 12.70 -2.54
CA LEU A 54 -7.51 11.48 -3.30
C LEU A 54 -6.29 10.76 -2.72
N LEU A 55 -6.37 9.45 -2.52
CA LEU A 55 -5.24 8.64 -2.03
C LEU A 55 -3.93 8.78 -2.83
N SER A 56 -3.98 9.39 -4.03
CA SER A 56 -2.80 9.61 -4.86
C SER A 56 -1.69 10.43 -4.18
N MET A 57 -2.06 11.29 -3.21
CA MET A 57 -1.10 12.10 -2.45
C MET A 57 -0.11 11.25 -1.63
N LEU A 58 -0.52 10.05 -1.25
CA LEU A 58 0.27 9.09 -0.45
C LEU A 58 1.18 8.21 -1.31
N TYR A 59 1.16 8.39 -2.63
CA TYR A 59 1.99 7.61 -3.57
C TYR A 59 3.22 8.41 -4.00
N PRO A 60 4.32 7.74 -4.37
CA PRO A 60 5.51 8.44 -4.88
C PRO A 60 5.22 9.24 -6.16
N SER A 61 4.24 8.84 -6.96
CA SER A 61 3.78 9.54 -8.17
C SER A 61 2.34 9.17 -8.56
N ASN A 62 1.66 10.07 -9.29
CA ASN A 62 0.33 9.80 -9.85
C ASN A 62 0.32 8.57 -10.78
N LYS A 63 1.42 8.34 -11.48
CA LYS A 63 1.52 7.17 -12.37
C LYS A 63 1.53 5.87 -11.56
N GLU A 64 2.24 5.81 -10.44
CA GLU A 64 2.23 4.63 -9.54
C GLU A 64 0.83 4.42 -8.94
N PHE A 65 0.14 5.49 -8.54
CA PHE A 65 -1.24 5.42 -8.09
C PHE A 65 -2.18 4.81 -9.14
N LEU A 66 -2.06 5.22 -10.41
CA LEU A 66 -2.88 4.70 -11.50
C LEU A 66 -2.54 3.24 -11.83
N ASP A 67 -1.26 2.91 -11.91
CA ASP A 67 -0.79 1.55 -12.23
C ASP A 67 -1.24 0.54 -11.16
N ILE A 68 -1.05 0.89 -9.88
CA ILE A 68 -1.52 0.05 -8.74
C ILE A 68 -3.05 -0.03 -8.71
N GLY A 69 -3.73 1.06 -9.05
CA GLY A 69 -5.20 1.05 -9.15
C GLY A 69 -5.73 0.07 -10.18
N LYS A 70 -5.06 -0.07 -11.33
CA LYS A 70 -5.44 -1.06 -12.36
C LYS A 70 -5.26 -2.49 -11.85
N LEU A 71 -4.12 -2.79 -11.20
CA LEU A 71 -3.86 -4.10 -10.60
C LEU A 71 -4.86 -4.43 -9.50
N GLY A 72 -5.11 -3.49 -8.59
CA GLY A 72 -6.05 -3.66 -7.49
C GLY A 72 -7.47 -3.87 -7.97
N ARG A 73 -7.90 -3.11 -9.00
CA ARG A 73 -9.23 -3.30 -9.59
C ARG A 73 -9.44 -4.71 -10.13
N ALA A 74 -8.47 -5.25 -10.85
CA ALA A 74 -8.55 -6.60 -11.41
C ALA A 74 -8.70 -7.67 -10.31
N GLN A 75 -7.97 -7.56 -9.20
CA GLN A 75 -8.08 -8.49 -8.07
C GLN A 75 -9.41 -8.32 -7.33
N MET A 76 -9.83 -7.09 -7.04
CA MET A 76 -11.07 -6.81 -6.30
C MET A 76 -12.33 -7.21 -7.06
N LEU A 77 -12.33 -7.17 -8.40
CA LEU A 77 -13.44 -7.68 -9.23
C LEU A 77 -13.69 -9.17 -9.01
N ALA A 78 -12.66 -9.95 -8.65
CA ALA A 78 -12.79 -11.39 -8.45
C ALA A 78 -13.44 -11.74 -7.11
N ASN A 79 -13.11 -11.04 -6.03
CA ASN A 79 -13.53 -11.41 -4.66
C ASN A 79 -13.72 -10.23 -3.69
N GLY A 80 -13.70 -9.00 -4.18
CA GLY A 80 -13.82 -7.79 -3.35
C GLY A 80 -12.61 -7.46 -2.50
N ARG A 81 -11.51 -8.21 -2.62
CA ARG A 81 -10.32 -8.07 -1.76
C ARG A 81 -9.08 -7.74 -2.56
N TYR A 82 -8.20 -6.98 -1.94
CA TYR A 82 -6.88 -6.64 -2.47
C TYR A 82 -5.82 -6.67 -1.36
N GLN A 83 -4.62 -7.07 -1.72
CA GLN A 83 -3.47 -6.98 -0.83
C GLN A 83 -2.20 -6.86 -1.65
N ASP A 84 -1.31 -5.97 -1.20
CA ASP A 84 0.06 -5.89 -1.71
C ASP A 84 1.01 -5.26 -0.67
N GLU A 85 2.28 -5.21 -1.03
CA GLU A 85 3.31 -4.45 -0.33
C GLU A 85 4.00 -3.54 -1.33
N ARG A 86 4.01 -2.26 -1.02
CA ARG A 86 4.46 -1.21 -1.94
C ARG A 86 5.20 -0.09 -1.21
N ILE A 87 5.89 0.73 -1.97
CA ILE A 87 6.46 1.95 -1.44
C ILE A 87 5.40 3.06 -1.49
N MET A 88 5.19 3.68 -0.34
CA MET A 88 4.31 4.83 -0.14
C MET A 88 5.14 6.06 0.25
N LYS A 89 4.50 7.23 0.31
CA LYS A 89 5.13 8.52 0.61
C LYS A 89 4.44 9.20 1.80
N ARG A 90 5.23 9.64 2.78
CA ARG A 90 4.77 10.45 3.92
C ARG A 90 4.65 11.93 3.53
N ALA A 91 4.04 12.73 4.41
CA ALA A 91 3.91 14.19 4.26
C ALA A 91 5.26 14.90 4.08
N ASN A 92 6.31 14.45 4.79
CA ASN A 92 7.67 14.98 4.68
C ASN A 92 8.43 14.55 3.41
N GLY A 93 7.77 13.79 2.52
CA GLY A 93 8.37 13.27 1.29
C GLY A 93 9.16 11.96 1.45
N GLU A 94 9.32 11.46 2.66
CA GLU A 94 9.96 10.18 2.93
C GLU A 94 9.20 9.03 2.26
N LEU A 95 9.96 8.14 1.62
CA LEU A 95 9.41 6.91 1.03
C LEU A 95 9.61 5.75 2.01
N PHE A 96 8.62 4.88 2.13
CA PHE A 96 8.67 3.74 3.03
C PHE A 96 7.91 2.53 2.48
N TRP A 97 8.27 1.33 2.94
CA TRP A 97 7.54 0.12 2.64
C TRP A 97 6.25 0.05 3.46
N CYS A 98 5.16 -0.21 2.78
CA CYS A 98 3.85 -0.29 3.38
C CYS A 98 3.08 -1.50 2.86
N ARG A 99 2.49 -2.28 3.76
CA ARG A 99 1.51 -3.31 3.41
C ARG A 99 0.13 -2.67 3.37
N ALA A 100 -0.54 -2.79 2.23
CA ALA A 100 -1.92 -2.35 2.05
C ALA A 100 -2.84 -3.54 1.83
N ARG A 101 -3.98 -3.54 2.52
CA ARG A 101 -5.08 -4.48 2.30
C ARG A 101 -6.36 -3.70 2.14
N GLY A 102 -7.17 -4.08 1.16
CA GLY A 102 -8.45 -3.43 0.88
C GLY A 102 -9.57 -4.44 0.78
N GLN A 103 -10.73 -4.02 1.22
CA GLN A 103 -11.99 -4.73 1.01
C GLN A 103 -13.02 -3.76 0.45
N SER A 104 -13.63 -4.14 -0.66
CA SER A 104 -14.74 -3.43 -1.27
C SER A 104 -16.06 -3.88 -0.68
N GLU A 105 -16.99 -2.97 -0.54
CA GLU A 105 -18.39 -3.25 -0.22
C GLU A 105 -19.07 -3.98 -1.38
N ASP A 106 -18.80 -3.57 -2.63
CA ASP A 106 -19.34 -4.19 -3.85
C ASP A 106 -18.21 -4.59 -4.81
N PRO A 107 -17.94 -5.91 -4.99
CA PRO A 107 -16.92 -6.37 -5.94
C PRO A 107 -17.17 -5.95 -7.39
N LYS A 108 -18.39 -5.69 -7.81
CA LYS A 108 -18.73 -5.23 -9.18
C LYS A 108 -18.25 -3.80 -9.42
N HIS A 109 -18.25 -2.98 -8.36
CA HIS A 109 -17.81 -1.58 -8.35
C HIS A 109 -16.72 -1.39 -7.30
N PRO A 110 -15.51 -1.99 -7.49
CA PRO A 110 -14.58 -2.30 -6.42
C PRO A 110 -13.97 -1.08 -5.72
N PHE A 111 -14.12 0.13 -6.24
CA PHE A 111 -13.60 1.35 -5.60
C PHE A 111 -14.68 2.29 -5.09
N THR A 112 -15.95 1.97 -5.34
CA THR A 112 -17.04 2.86 -4.93
C THR A 112 -17.03 3.11 -3.44
N HIS A 113 -16.92 2.06 -2.63
CA HIS A 113 -16.78 2.19 -1.17
C HIS A 113 -15.88 1.07 -0.64
N CYS A 114 -14.81 1.45 0.04
CA CYS A 114 -13.78 0.51 0.50
C CYS A 114 -13.29 0.85 1.90
N VAL A 115 -12.93 -0.20 2.62
CA VAL A 115 -12.08 -0.11 3.82
C VAL A 115 -10.69 -0.60 3.47
N TRP A 116 -9.68 0.15 3.91
CA TRP A 116 -8.28 -0.20 3.73
C TRP A 116 -7.56 -0.24 5.07
N SER A 117 -6.62 -1.18 5.19
CA SER A 117 -5.65 -1.19 6.27
C SER A 117 -4.24 -0.98 5.72
N PHE A 118 -3.45 -0.19 6.47
CA PHE A 118 -2.06 0.13 6.14
C PHE A 118 -1.16 -0.19 7.32
N VAL A 119 -0.05 -0.87 7.04
CA VAL A 119 0.96 -1.23 8.03
C VAL A 119 2.32 -0.74 7.55
N ASP A 120 2.96 0.09 8.35
CA ASP A 120 4.33 0.53 8.12
C ASP A 120 5.30 -0.66 8.32
N LEU A 121 6.16 -0.90 7.35
CA LEU A 121 7.16 -1.97 7.37
C LEU A 121 8.59 -1.44 7.53
N SER A 122 8.77 -0.16 7.88
CA SER A 122 10.10 0.49 7.95
C SER A 122 11.02 -0.18 8.94
N ASP A 123 10.49 -0.67 10.07
CA ASP A 123 11.27 -1.35 11.10
C ASP A 123 11.86 -2.68 10.61
N SER A 124 11.20 -3.34 9.67
CA SER A 124 11.61 -4.63 9.13
C SER A 124 12.28 -4.53 7.75
N ARG A 125 12.19 -3.37 7.09
CA ARG A 125 12.71 -3.17 5.73
C ARG A 125 13.46 -1.85 5.61
N PRO A 126 14.80 -1.88 5.62
CA PRO A 126 15.60 -0.68 5.43
C PRO A 126 15.30 -0.04 4.07
N MET A 127 15.20 1.29 4.06
CA MET A 127 14.96 2.04 2.84
C MET A 127 16.20 2.07 1.95
N VAL A 128 16.07 1.46 0.78
CA VAL A 128 17.03 1.58 -0.32
C VAL A 128 16.43 2.54 -1.36
N LYS A 129 17.25 3.50 -1.83
CA LYS A 129 16.80 4.42 -2.90
C LYS A 129 16.54 3.66 -4.20
N LEU A 130 15.27 3.46 -4.52
CA LEU A 130 14.83 2.80 -5.74
C LEU A 130 14.24 3.81 -6.72
N THR A 131 14.58 3.64 -7.99
CA THR A 131 13.86 4.30 -9.08
C THR A 131 12.43 3.77 -9.18
N ARG A 132 11.54 4.50 -9.83
CA ARG A 132 10.15 4.06 -10.02
C ARG A 132 10.06 2.64 -10.62
N ARG A 133 10.85 2.32 -11.64
CA ARG A 133 10.83 0.99 -12.28
C ARG A 133 11.36 -0.10 -11.36
N GLU A 134 12.39 0.18 -10.58
CA GLU A 134 12.88 -0.74 -9.56
C GLU A 134 11.83 -1.01 -8.49
N ARG A 135 11.08 0.02 -8.03
CA ARG A 135 9.96 -0.16 -7.08
C ARG A 135 8.87 -1.07 -7.64
N GLN A 136 8.47 -0.85 -8.90
CA GLN A 136 7.46 -1.68 -9.56
C GLN A 136 7.90 -3.15 -9.66
N VAL A 137 9.14 -3.39 -10.07
CA VAL A 137 9.69 -4.76 -10.15
C VAL A 137 9.81 -5.37 -8.76
N ALA A 138 10.32 -4.64 -7.76
CA ALA A 138 10.43 -5.10 -6.38
C ALA A 138 9.06 -5.50 -5.80
N MET A 139 8.04 -4.68 -6.00
CA MET A 139 6.67 -4.97 -5.57
C MET A 139 6.13 -6.28 -6.16
N LEU A 140 6.31 -6.50 -7.46
CA LEU A 140 5.83 -7.72 -8.12
C LEU A 140 6.66 -8.96 -7.73
N LEU A 141 7.94 -8.77 -7.43
CA LEU A 141 8.78 -9.83 -6.84
C LEU A 141 8.26 -10.26 -5.47
N THR A 142 7.88 -9.32 -4.59
CA THR A 142 7.35 -9.68 -3.25
C THR A 142 6.02 -10.44 -3.32
N GLN A 143 5.30 -10.33 -4.43
CA GLN A 143 4.10 -11.13 -4.72
C GLN A 143 4.44 -12.54 -5.27
N GLY A 144 5.72 -12.85 -5.45
CA GLY A 144 6.17 -14.14 -5.96
C GLY A 144 6.00 -14.32 -7.48
N LEU A 145 5.75 -13.24 -8.24
CA LEU A 145 5.56 -13.35 -9.67
C LEU A 145 6.87 -13.73 -10.39
N PRO A 146 6.80 -14.67 -11.36
CA PRO A 146 7.95 -15.02 -12.19
C PRO A 146 8.27 -13.90 -13.20
N THR A 147 9.52 -13.84 -13.65
CA THR A 147 10.03 -12.82 -14.60
C THR A 147 9.12 -12.57 -15.80
N LYS A 148 8.54 -13.64 -16.38
CA LYS A 148 7.64 -13.52 -17.55
C LYS A 148 6.35 -12.77 -17.21
N ALA A 149 5.73 -13.05 -16.04
CA ALA A 149 4.54 -12.37 -15.60
C ALA A 149 4.83 -10.88 -15.29
N ILE A 150 5.93 -10.60 -14.58
CA ILE A 150 6.39 -9.22 -14.31
C ILE A 150 6.59 -8.45 -15.63
N ALA A 151 7.19 -9.10 -16.63
CA ALA A 151 7.42 -8.50 -17.94
C ALA A 151 6.10 -8.12 -18.63
N GLN A 152 5.10 -9.00 -18.59
CA GLN A 152 3.76 -8.74 -19.13
C GLN A 152 3.07 -7.57 -18.40
N ASP A 153 3.03 -7.61 -17.07
CA ASP A 153 2.35 -6.59 -16.25
C ASP A 153 2.96 -5.19 -16.43
N LEU A 154 4.27 -5.13 -16.59
CA LEU A 154 4.99 -3.86 -16.75
C LEU A 154 5.19 -3.43 -18.23
N SER A 155 4.71 -4.24 -19.18
CA SER A 155 4.96 -4.04 -20.62
C SER A 155 6.46 -3.91 -20.94
N LEU A 156 7.26 -4.84 -20.42
CA LEU A 156 8.71 -4.93 -20.59
C LEU A 156 9.09 -6.26 -21.24
N SER A 157 10.36 -6.36 -21.72
CA SER A 157 10.92 -7.65 -22.09
C SER A 157 11.36 -8.42 -20.82
N PRO A 158 11.34 -9.77 -20.83
CA PRO A 158 11.90 -10.56 -19.73
C PRO A 158 13.37 -10.20 -19.44
N ARG A 159 14.15 -9.94 -20.47
CA ARG A 159 15.55 -9.48 -20.35
C ARG A 159 15.65 -8.14 -19.57
N THR A 160 14.73 -7.22 -19.81
CA THR A 160 14.69 -5.94 -19.09
C THR A 160 14.36 -6.16 -17.61
N VAL A 161 13.45 -7.07 -17.29
CA VAL A 161 13.13 -7.42 -15.90
C VAL A 161 14.35 -8.04 -15.19
N GLU A 162 15.11 -8.92 -15.86
CA GLU A 162 16.35 -9.46 -15.29
C GLU A 162 17.41 -8.39 -15.02
N VAL A 163 17.50 -7.35 -15.86
CA VAL A 163 18.37 -6.19 -15.59
C VAL A 163 17.94 -5.45 -14.30
N TYR A 164 16.63 -5.26 -14.11
CA TYR A 164 16.13 -4.65 -12.86
C TYR A 164 16.37 -5.54 -11.66
N ARG A 165 16.21 -6.87 -11.78
CA ARG A 165 16.53 -7.82 -10.70
C ARG A 165 18.01 -7.75 -10.32
N ALA A 166 18.92 -7.70 -11.28
CA ALA A 166 20.35 -7.55 -11.02
C ALA A 166 20.67 -6.23 -10.28
N LYS A 167 20.03 -5.12 -10.67
CA LYS A 167 20.16 -3.84 -9.97
C LYS A 167 19.62 -3.91 -8.53
N LEU A 168 18.51 -4.60 -8.32
CA LEU A 168 17.95 -4.80 -6.97
C LEU A 168 18.87 -5.67 -6.13
N LEU A 169 19.43 -6.76 -6.67
CA LEU A 169 20.44 -7.58 -5.98
C LEU A 169 21.61 -6.70 -5.49
N GLN A 170 22.13 -5.86 -6.36
CA GLN A 170 23.23 -4.95 -6.02
C GLN A 170 22.84 -3.94 -4.93
N LYS A 171 21.68 -3.29 -5.09
CA LYS A 171 21.22 -2.26 -4.16
C LYS A 171 20.86 -2.79 -2.77
N PHE A 172 20.37 -4.00 -2.70
CA PHE A 172 20.06 -4.70 -1.44
C PHE A 172 21.22 -5.53 -0.92
N GLU A 173 22.38 -5.50 -1.60
CA GLU A 173 23.55 -6.31 -1.25
C GLU A 173 23.19 -7.80 -1.06
N ALA A 174 22.29 -8.30 -1.93
CA ALA A 174 21.82 -9.68 -1.90
C ALA A 174 22.66 -10.54 -2.84
N LYS A 175 23.11 -11.71 -2.37
CA LYS A 175 23.96 -12.64 -3.12
C LYS A 175 23.20 -13.43 -4.19
N ASN A 176 21.90 -13.61 -3.99
CA ASN A 176 21.04 -14.38 -4.87
C ASN A 176 19.58 -13.94 -4.77
N GLY A 177 18.72 -14.50 -5.65
CA GLY A 177 17.30 -14.15 -5.69
C GLY A 177 16.55 -14.49 -4.40
N LEU A 178 16.92 -15.56 -3.69
CA LEU A 178 16.29 -15.92 -2.42
C LEU A 178 16.60 -14.89 -1.34
N GLU A 179 17.86 -14.49 -1.20
CA GLU A 179 18.27 -13.44 -0.25
C GLU A 179 17.63 -12.09 -0.60
N LEU A 180 17.52 -11.76 -1.90
CA LEU A 180 16.80 -10.57 -2.34
C LEU A 180 15.34 -10.62 -1.89
N MET A 181 14.66 -11.74 -2.09
CA MET A 181 13.27 -11.92 -1.65
C MET A 181 13.13 -11.78 -0.14
N THR A 182 14.04 -12.37 0.62
CA THR A 182 14.07 -12.25 2.08
C THR A 182 14.21 -10.79 2.52
N LYS A 183 15.16 -10.06 1.95
CA LYS A 183 15.36 -8.63 2.24
C LYS A 183 14.16 -7.76 1.80
N LEU A 184 13.59 -8.04 0.64
CA LEU A 184 12.37 -7.37 0.16
C LEU A 184 11.15 -7.70 1.03
N SER A 185 11.06 -8.90 1.59
CA SER A 185 9.94 -9.33 2.46
C SER A 185 10.11 -8.90 3.92
N GLY A 186 11.28 -8.34 4.29
CA GLY A 186 11.57 -7.92 5.66
C GLY A 186 11.71 -9.08 6.65
N MET A 187 11.95 -10.31 6.16
CA MET A 187 12.32 -11.42 7.02
C MET A 187 13.79 -11.30 7.45
N PRO A 188 14.14 -11.59 8.71
CA PRO A 188 15.54 -11.63 9.13
C PRO A 188 16.32 -12.67 8.32
N VAL A 189 17.52 -12.31 7.90
CA VAL A 189 18.47 -13.18 7.16
C VAL A 189 19.24 -14.02 8.15
#